data_509c89c5f96230b903535e2d4976bb67
#
_entry.id   509c89c5f96230b903535e2d4976bb67
#
_cell.length_a   1.000
_cell.length_b   1.000
_cell.length_c   1.000
_cell.angle_alpha   90.00
_cell.angle_beta   90.00
_cell.angle_gamma   90.00
#
_symmetry.space_group_name_H-M   'P 1'
#
loop_
_entity.id
_entity.type
_entity.pdbx_description
1 polymer ?
#
loop_
_entity_poly.entity_id
_entity_poly.type
_entity_poly.pdbx_seq_one_letter_code
_entity_poly.pdbx_strand_id
1 'polypeptide(L)'
;MVMTHLLVNLYPHGQEWCEKYFPDRSLGMLPLGGRLLAEYFIDFGHSCGFDSLLILEKTFNRHLEEKLAEFRHGDLPLHYRRGGDATVRNLMTARQTKHNGDYLVIHGAIIPKLHTKRELEESFVPCSGDGGADGIYRYQNGVLLQSRAKFYRIHSLQSYFDANFSLLEDEADLLPGYSVNDRVHTGTNVGIRLGCELTGPLVLGDNTFIEKECRLAHAILGERSLVDKGSVIEHSIIFDRTYVAGNLDIRRKIVTPGRIIDPATGGILERNNFCYAFSPMQNRSAWILRLWEYGIALLLALGLLIPYLLLLPYYLSHRKCIWCWKLSMDRYPGYWAVLFFRKELIKSHPDEEKFVFQMGESYALQNTPEQRRIYDYYYHYHCSCILMLQVVLGCLGNRVCATQAERKRAQ
;
A
#
# COMPACT_ATOMS: atom_id res chain seq x y z
N MET A 1 16.69 -32.28 -16.97
CA MET A 1 17.67 -31.19 -16.86
C MET A 1 16.98 -30.06 -16.11
N VAL A 2 17.49 -29.63 -14.97
CA VAL A 2 16.80 -28.73 -14.05
C VAL A 2 17.09 -27.30 -14.51
N MET A 3 16.04 -26.51 -14.81
CA MET A 3 16.17 -25.06 -15.00
C MET A 3 16.54 -24.45 -13.66
N THR A 4 17.67 -23.74 -13.58
CA THR A 4 18.25 -23.30 -12.32
C THR A 4 18.02 -21.82 -12.04
N HIS A 5 17.87 -21.00 -13.08
CA HIS A 5 17.80 -19.55 -12.91
C HIS A 5 16.64 -18.93 -13.69
N LEU A 6 15.85 -18.08 -13.01
CA LEU A 6 14.80 -17.27 -13.61
C LEU A 6 15.31 -15.84 -13.82
N LEU A 7 15.21 -15.34 -15.03
CA LEU A 7 15.50 -13.97 -15.40
C LEU A 7 14.24 -13.29 -15.93
N VAL A 8 13.84 -12.21 -15.31
CA VAL A 8 12.71 -11.39 -15.73
C VAL A 8 13.25 -10.08 -16.30
N ASN A 9 13.05 -9.85 -17.59
CA ASN A 9 13.45 -8.61 -18.25
C ASN A 9 12.22 -7.73 -18.50
N LEU A 10 12.01 -6.74 -17.66
CA LEU A 10 10.91 -5.77 -17.76
C LEU A 10 11.28 -4.56 -18.66
N TYR A 11 12.35 -4.65 -19.40
CA TYR A 11 12.89 -3.54 -20.20
C TYR A 11 12.36 -3.39 -21.64
N PRO A 12 11.68 -4.36 -22.29
CA PRO A 12 11.41 -4.26 -23.73
C PRO A 12 10.57 -3.04 -24.12
N HIS A 13 10.69 -2.68 -25.40
CA HIS A 13 10.02 -1.56 -26.05
C HIS A 13 8.51 -1.45 -25.70
N GLY A 14 8.00 -0.24 -25.58
CA GLY A 14 6.57 0.02 -25.36
C GLY A 14 6.16 0.32 -23.90
N GLN A 15 7.12 0.51 -23.00
CA GLN A 15 6.81 0.88 -21.58
C GLN A 15 6.69 2.39 -21.34
N GLU A 16 6.76 3.21 -22.36
CA GLU A 16 6.58 4.66 -22.27
C GLU A 16 5.24 5.05 -21.66
N TRP A 17 4.23 4.20 -21.80
CA TRP A 17 2.95 4.40 -21.16
C TRP A 17 3.06 4.39 -19.62
N CYS A 18 3.89 3.51 -19.05
CA CYS A 18 4.07 3.46 -17.61
C CYS A 18 4.69 4.76 -17.09
N GLU A 19 5.75 5.24 -17.71
CA GLU A 19 6.39 6.52 -17.36
C GLU A 19 5.42 7.71 -17.53
N LYS A 20 4.58 7.68 -18.57
CA LYS A 20 3.58 8.73 -18.83
C LYS A 20 2.48 8.79 -17.77
N TYR A 21 1.91 7.64 -17.41
CA TYR A 21 0.76 7.58 -16.51
C TYR A 21 1.14 7.42 -15.04
N PHE A 22 2.28 6.77 -14.77
CA PHE A 22 2.77 6.46 -13.42
C PHE A 22 4.25 6.88 -13.24
N PRO A 23 4.57 8.18 -13.34
CA PRO A 23 5.97 8.66 -13.35
C PRO A 23 6.74 8.32 -12.06
N ASP A 24 6.04 8.14 -10.95
CA ASP A 24 6.64 7.85 -9.64
C ASP A 24 6.81 6.33 -9.39
N ARG A 25 6.44 5.49 -10.37
CA ARG A 25 6.48 4.02 -10.20
C ARG A 25 7.22 3.36 -11.35
N SER A 26 7.99 2.34 -11.01
CA SER A 26 8.51 1.42 -12.01
C SER A 26 7.46 0.35 -12.35
N LEU A 27 7.67 -0.36 -13.46
CA LEU A 27 6.72 -1.35 -13.94
C LEU A 27 6.52 -2.49 -12.91
N GLY A 28 7.59 -2.97 -12.29
CA GLY A 28 7.54 -4.00 -11.25
C GLY A 28 6.77 -3.58 -10.00
N MET A 29 6.63 -2.26 -9.77
CA MET A 29 5.84 -1.69 -8.66
C MET A 29 4.38 -1.43 -9.02
N LEU A 30 3.94 -1.70 -10.23
CA LEU A 30 2.53 -1.50 -10.55
C LEU A 30 1.68 -2.53 -9.81
N PRO A 31 0.61 -2.09 -9.12
CA PRO A 31 -0.33 -3.01 -8.50
C PRO A 31 -1.14 -3.74 -9.57
N LEU A 32 -1.21 -5.04 -9.46
CA LEU A 32 -1.97 -5.90 -10.35
C LEU A 32 -2.77 -6.89 -9.53
N GLY A 33 -4.10 -6.85 -9.66
CA GLY A 33 -4.98 -7.70 -8.87
C GLY A 33 -4.82 -7.57 -7.34
N GLY A 34 -4.29 -6.43 -6.85
CA GLY A 34 -4.04 -6.20 -5.42
C GLY A 34 -2.63 -6.54 -4.95
N ARG A 35 -1.74 -7.01 -5.83
CA ARG A 35 -0.32 -7.33 -5.55
C ARG A 35 0.60 -6.59 -6.49
N LEU A 36 1.90 -6.48 -6.17
CA LEU A 36 2.87 -5.90 -7.10
C LEU A 36 3.18 -6.87 -8.24
N LEU A 37 3.38 -6.35 -9.45
CA LEU A 37 3.77 -7.17 -10.60
C LEU A 37 5.02 -8.02 -10.31
N ALA A 38 5.98 -7.49 -9.57
CA ALA A 38 7.19 -8.22 -9.20
C ALA A 38 6.92 -9.46 -8.33
N GLU A 39 5.87 -9.45 -7.50
CA GLU A 39 5.52 -10.57 -6.62
C GLU A 39 5.06 -11.81 -7.41
N TYR A 40 4.38 -11.60 -8.54
CA TYR A 40 3.99 -12.72 -9.42
C TYR A 40 5.19 -13.49 -9.95
N PHE A 41 6.31 -12.80 -10.21
CA PHE A 41 7.53 -13.47 -10.65
C PHE A 41 8.23 -14.23 -9.52
N ILE A 42 8.12 -13.74 -8.29
CA ILE A 42 8.64 -14.44 -7.11
C ILE A 42 7.86 -15.74 -6.90
N ASP A 43 6.54 -15.66 -6.91
CA ASP A 43 5.68 -16.84 -6.76
C ASP A 43 5.89 -17.85 -7.89
N PHE A 44 6.01 -17.37 -9.12
CA PHE A 44 6.33 -18.23 -10.26
C PHE A 44 7.70 -18.91 -10.09
N GLY A 45 8.69 -18.18 -9.58
CA GLY A 45 10.00 -18.69 -9.25
C GLY A 45 9.96 -19.81 -8.22
N HIS A 46 9.21 -19.62 -7.15
CA HIS A 46 9.00 -20.63 -6.12
C HIS A 46 8.23 -21.85 -6.62
N SER A 47 7.11 -21.63 -7.32
CA SER A 47 6.24 -22.70 -7.81
C SER A 47 6.95 -23.61 -8.82
N CYS A 48 7.83 -23.05 -9.63
CA CYS A 48 8.63 -23.80 -10.60
C CYS A 48 9.95 -24.34 -10.02
N GLY A 49 10.31 -24.00 -8.77
CA GLY A 49 11.51 -24.49 -8.08
C GLY A 49 12.80 -23.99 -8.73
N PHE A 50 12.89 -22.69 -9.04
CA PHE A 50 14.13 -22.06 -9.48
C PHE A 50 15.07 -21.79 -8.31
N ASP A 51 16.37 -21.85 -8.56
CA ASP A 51 17.41 -21.63 -7.55
C ASP A 51 17.72 -20.12 -7.36
N SER A 52 17.36 -19.26 -8.31
CA SER A 52 17.51 -17.81 -8.20
C SER A 52 16.58 -17.05 -9.15
N LEU A 53 16.23 -15.83 -8.76
CA LEU A 53 15.45 -14.88 -9.54
C LEU A 53 16.26 -13.59 -9.75
N LEU A 54 16.34 -13.14 -11.01
CA LEU A 54 16.89 -11.85 -11.36
C LEU A 54 15.88 -11.01 -12.11
N ILE A 55 15.52 -9.85 -11.57
CA ILE A 55 14.65 -8.87 -12.21
C ILE A 55 15.49 -7.74 -12.79
N LEU A 56 15.26 -7.42 -14.06
CA LEU A 56 15.90 -6.32 -14.78
C LEU A 56 14.86 -5.28 -15.17
N GLU A 57 15.09 -4.03 -14.80
CA GLU A 57 14.28 -2.87 -15.19
C GLU A 57 15.12 -1.76 -15.82
N LYS A 58 14.48 -0.83 -16.56
CA LYS A 58 15.12 0.34 -17.20
C LYS A 58 15.75 1.27 -16.20
N THR A 59 14.96 1.62 -15.17
CA THR A 59 15.35 2.52 -14.09
C THR A 59 15.41 1.74 -12.80
N PHE A 60 16.48 1.90 -12.05
CA PHE A 60 16.58 1.32 -10.72
C PHE A 60 15.65 2.07 -9.76
N ASN A 61 14.74 1.35 -9.12
CA ASN A 61 13.81 1.91 -8.14
C ASN A 61 14.15 1.39 -6.75
N ARG A 62 14.59 2.30 -5.86
CA ARG A 62 14.98 1.95 -4.51
C ARG A 62 13.82 1.39 -3.67
N HIS A 63 12.61 1.92 -3.86
CA HIS A 63 11.44 1.41 -3.13
C HIS A 63 11.07 -0.02 -3.54
N LEU A 64 11.23 -0.37 -4.83
CA LEU A 64 11.07 -1.75 -5.25
C LEU A 64 12.14 -2.63 -4.63
N GLU A 65 13.39 -2.19 -4.58
CA GLU A 65 14.47 -2.95 -3.92
C GLU A 65 14.18 -3.19 -2.44
N GLU A 66 13.72 -2.16 -1.72
CA GLU A 66 13.34 -2.25 -0.30
C GLU A 66 12.18 -3.24 -0.10
N LYS A 67 11.14 -3.16 -0.93
CA LYS A 67 10.03 -4.11 -0.93
C LYS A 67 10.48 -5.55 -1.25
N LEU A 68 11.29 -5.72 -2.28
CA LEU A 68 11.82 -7.03 -2.65
C LEU A 68 12.76 -7.61 -1.56
N ALA A 69 13.39 -6.76 -0.75
CA ALA A 69 14.20 -7.20 0.37
C ALA A 69 13.35 -7.89 1.47
N GLU A 70 12.08 -7.52 1.61
CA GLU A 70 11.15 -8.18 2.54
C GLU A 70 10.90 -9.64 2.15
N PHE A 71 10.93 -9.96 0.87
CA PHE A 71 10.78 -11.33 0.34
C PHE A 71 12.07 -12.14 0.33
N ARG A 72 13.22 -11.54 0.63
CA ARG A 72 14.54 -12.25 0.66
C ARG A 72 14.69 -13.26 1.80
N HIS A 73 13.74 -13.32 2.72
CA HIS A 73 13.72 -14.33 3.80
C HIS A 73 13.23 -15.71 3.33
N GLY A 74 12.80 -15.86 2.06
CA GLY A 74 12.52 -17.14 1.44
C GLY A 74 13.78 -17.81 0.87
N ASP A 75 13.65 -19.09 0.48
CA ASP A 75 14.75 -19.91 -0.06
C ASP A 75 15.22 -19.48 -1.46
N LEU A 76 14.56 -18.50 -2.11
CA LEU A 76 14.88 -18.04 -3.45
C LEU A 76 15.78 -16.79 -3.42
N PRO A 77 17.08 -16.86 -3.75
CA PRO A 77 17.94 -15.70 -3.90
C PRO A 77 17.41 -14.74 -4.96
N LEU A 78 17.07 -13.52 -4.55
CA LEU A 78 16.47 -12.50 -5.40
C LEU A 78 17.46 -11.38 -5.66
N HIS A 79 17.65 -11.06 -6.94
CA HIS A 79 18.52 -9.98 -7.40
C HIS A 79 17.69 -8.99 -8.24
N TYR A 80 17.84 -7.70 -7.94
CA TYR A 80 17.23 -6.62 -8.71
C TYR A 80 18.33 -5.72 -9.29
N ARG A 81 18.29 -5.45 -10.58
CA ARG A 81 19.32 -4.66 -11.27
C ARG A 81 18.74 -3.82 -12.39
N ARG A 82 19.47 -2.76 -12.74
CA ARG A 82 19.22 -2.02 -13.97
C ARG A 82 19.54 -2.89 -15.17
N GLY A 83 18.58 -3.02 -16.09
CA GLY A 83 18.73 -3.72 -17.36
C GLY A 83 19.06 -2.75 -18.49
N GLY A 84 19.35 -3.32 -19.68
CA GLY A 84 19.51 -2.61 -20.93
C GLY A 84 18.58 -3.19 -22.00
N ASP A 85 18.37 -2.44 -23.07
CA ASP A 85 17.63 -2.89 -24.24
C ASP A 85 18.44 -3.97 -24.97
N ALA A 86 18.12 -5.23 -24.67
CA ALA A 86 18.82 -6.36 -25.23
C ALA A 86 17.83 -7.49 -25.54
N THR A 87 17.98 -8.10 -26.70
CA THR A 87 17.26 -9.33 -27.05
C THR A 87 17.61 -10.45 -26.07
N VAL A 88 16.73 -11.43 -25.92
CA VAL A 88 16.97 -12.59 -25.05
C VAL A 88 18.29 -13.29 -25.43
N ARG A 89 18.58 -13.44 -26.71
CA ARG A 89 19.84 -14.05 -27.19
C ARG A 89 21.06 -13.27 -26.68
N ASN A 90 21.07 -11.95 -26.78
CA ASN A 90 22.15 -11.10 -26.29
C ASN A 90 22.31 -11.15 -24.76
N LEU A 91 21.21 -11.13 -24.05
CA LEU A 91 21.19 -11.28 -22.59
C LEU A 91 21.79 -12.61 -22.14
N MET A 92 21.47 -13.69 -22.88
CA MET A 92 21.96 -15.03 -22.54
C MET A 92 23.43 -15.22 -22.94
N THR A 93 23.86 -14.78 -24.12
CA THR A 93 25.26 -14.87 -24.54
C THR A 93 26.19 -14.12 -23.57
N ALA A 94 25.79 -12.95 -23.11
CA ALA A 94 26.56 -12.17 -22.13
C ALA A 94 26.65 -12.84 -20.75
N ARG A 95 25.73 -13.75 -20.40
CA ARG A 95 25.67 -14.41 -19.09
C ARG A 95 26.21 -15.81 -19.05
N GLN A 96 26.09 -16.58 -20.13
CA GLN A 96 26.68 -17.92 -20.22
C GLN A 96 28.20 -17.88 -20.07
N THR A 97 28.87 -16.77 -20.45
CA THR A 97 30.30 -16.57 -20.18
C THR A 97 30.63 -16.48 -18.68
N LYS A 98 29.65 -16.29 -17.81
CA LYS A 98 29.86 -16.11 -16.37
C LYS A 98 29.31 -17.23 -15.49
N HIS A 99 28.26 -17.92 -15.91
CA HIS A 99 27.59 -18.98 -15.12
C HIS A 99 27.10 -20.09 -16.03
N ASN A 100 27.54 -21.32 -15.77
CA ASN A 100 27.14 -22.54 -16.49
C ASN A 100 25.74 -23.02 -16.02
N GLY A 101 24.69 -22.25 -16.19
CA GLY A 101 23.33 -22.63 -15.77
C GLY A 101 22.32 -22.51 -16.91
N ASP A 102 21.24 -23.30 -16.81
CA ASP A 102 20.06 -23.17 -17.66
C ASP A 102 19.22 -22.00 -17.19
N TYR A 103 18.94 -21.06 -18.10
CA TYR A 103 18.13 -19.87 -17.79
C TYR A 103 16.76 -19.97 -18.44
N LEU A 104 15.73 -19.66 -17.64
CA LEU A 104 14.42 -19.25 -18.15
C LEU A 104 14.37 -17.73 -18.18
N VAL A 105 13.92 -17.17 -19.29
CA VAL A 105 13.78 -15.71 -19.45
C VAL A 105 12.33 -15.37 -19.70
N ILE A 106 11.77 -14.57 -18.82
CA ILE A 106 10.51 -13.85 -19.06
C ILE A 106 10.89 -12.49 -19.65
N HIS A 107 10.55 -12.29 -20.91
CA HIS A 107 10.85 -11.05 -21.64
C HIS A 107 9.58 -10.26 -21.85
N GLY A 108 9.53 -9.04 -21.30
CA GLY A 108 8.35 -8.19 -21.30
C GLY A 108 7.54 -8.23 -20.00
N ALA A 109 6.60 -7.31 -19.88
CA ALA A 109 5.64 -7.29 -18.81
C ALA A 109 4.53 -8.31 -19.08
N ILE A 110 4.82 -9.56 -18.79
CA ILE A 110 3.89 -10.68 -19.00
C ILE A 110 3.80 -11.53 -17.75
N ILE A 111 2.61 -12.03 -17.44
CA ILE A 111 2.38 -12.97 -16.35
C ILE A 111 1.99 -14.30 -16.95
N PRO A 112 2.78 -15.37 -16.71
CA PRO A 112 2.47 -16.70 -17.20
C PRO A 112 1.17 -17.24 -16.59
N LYS A 113 0.28 -17.81 -17.43
CA LYS A 113 -0.88 -18.59 -16.99
C LYS A 113 -0.48 -20.07 -16.88
N LEU A 114 0.45 -20.36 -15.98
CA LEU A 114 1.00 -21.69 -15.77
C LEU A 114 0.95 -22.01 -14.29
N HIS A 115 0.47 -23.21 -13.97
CA HIS A 115 0.33 -23.65 -12.59
C HIS A 115 1.42 -24.67 -12.21
N THR A 116 2.09 -25.26 -13.18
CA THR A 116 3.07 -26.32 -12.92
C THR A 116 4.32 -26.22 -13.79
N LYS A 117 5.45 -26.67 -13.24
CA LYS A 117 6.72 -26.79 -13.97
C LYS A 117 6.61 -27.71 -15.21
N ARG A 118 5.79 -28.76 -15.11
CA ARG A 118 5.59 -29.71 -16.19
C ARG A 118 4.93 -29.06 -17.41
N GLU A 119 3.89 -28.26 -17.19
CA GLU A 119 3.21 -27.50 -18.27
C GLU A 119 4.19 -26.55 -18.97
N LEU A 120 5.06 -25.91 -18.19
CA LEU A 120 6.09 -25.03 -18.72
C LEU A 120 7.07 -25.80 -19.60
N GLU A 121 7.58 -26.97 -19.16
CA GLU A 121 8.55 -27.77 -19.91
C GLU A 121 7.96 -28.31 -21.20
N GLU A 122 6.71 -28.72 -21.22
CA GLU A 122 6.02 -29.25 -22.42
C GLU A 122 5.65 -28.15 -23.43
N SER A 123 5.71 -26.88 -23.06
CA SER A 123 5.27 -25.76 -23.91
C SER A 123 6.31 -25.23 -24.88
N PHE A 124 7.60 -25.62 -24.76
CA PHE A 124 8.70 -25.04 -25.53
C PHE A 124 8.80 -25.57 -26.95
N VAL A 125 9.03 -24.62 -27.89
CA VAL A 125 9.29 -24.89 -29.30
C VAL A 125 10.49 -24.07 -29.76
N PRO A 126 11.24 -24.53 -30.80
CA PRO A 126 12.34 -23.76 -31.35
C PRO A 126 11.88 -22.38 -31.83
N CYS A 127 12.64 -21.34 -31.45
CA CYS A 127 12.43 -19.98 -31.90
C CYS A 127 13.37 -19.62 -33.04
N SER A 128 12.80 -19.11 -34.13
CA SER A 128 13.61 -18.71 -35.34
C SER A 128 14.21 -17.30 -35.18
N GLY A 129 13.81 -16.52 -34.16
CA GLY A 129 14.27 -15.15 -33.93
C GLY A 129 15.24 -15.02 -32.74
N ASP A 130 15.65 -13.80 -32.46
CA ASP A 130 16.55 -13.45 -31.36
C ASP A 130 15.83 -13.24 -29.97
N GLY A 131 14.52 -13.49 -29.91
CA GLY A 131 13.73 -13.30 -28.69
C GLY A 131 13.53 -11.83 -28.34
N GLY A 132 13.24 -10.98 -29.32
CA GLY A 132 12.92 -9.56 -29.09
C GLY A 132 11.46 -9.28 -28.76
N ALA A 133 10.55 -10.25 -28.95
CA ALA A 133 9.14 -10.12 -28.61
C ALA A 133 8.86 -10.50 -27.15
N ASP A 134 7.75 -10.01 -26.61
CA ASP A 134 7.27 -10.44 -25.31
C ASP A 134 6.99 -11.94 -25.30
N GLY A 135 7.51 -12.64 -24.30
CA GLY A 135 7.36 -14.09 -24.23
C GLY A 135 8.21 -14.73 -23.15
N ILE A 136 8.05 -16.03 -23.03
CA ILE A 136 8.84 -16.88 -22.14
C ILE A 136 9.82 -17.68 -22.99
N TYR A 137 11.09 -17.55 -22.68
CA TYR A 137 12.17 -18.14 -23.46
C TYR A 137 13.06 -19.03 -22.61
N ARG A 138 13.56 -20.08 -23.21
CA ARG A 138 14.60 -20.93 -22.64
C ARG A 138 15.78 -20.96 -23.60
N TYR A 139 16.98 -20.79 -23.09
CA TYR A 139 18.19 -20.93 -23.86
C TYR A 139 18.93 -22.19 -23.45
N GLN A 140 19.07 -23.12 -24.37
CA GLN A 140 19.68 -24.42 -24.10
C GLN A 140 20.55 -24.84 -25.28
N ASN A 141 21.82 -25.21 -25.01
CA ASN A 141 22.77 -25.71 -26.02
C ASN A 141 22.91 -24.82 -27.27
N GLY A 142 22.86 -23.50 -27.11
CA GLY A 142 22.93 -22.55 -28.22
C GLY A 142 21.61 -22.31 -28.97
N VAL A 143 20.55 -23.04 -28.62
CA VAL A 143 19.22 -22.91 -29.24
C VAL A 143 18.30 -22.10 -28.34
N LEU A 144 17.63 -21.11 -28.92
CA LEU A 144 16.59 -20.37 -28.26
C LEU A 144 15.23 -21.07 -28.46
N LEU A 145 14.58 -21.43 -27.38
CA LEU A 145 13.24 -22.01 -27.35
C LEU A 145 12.26 -20.97 -26.83
N GLN A 146 11.05 -20.91 -27.40
CA GLN A 146 9.98 -20.05 -26.96
C GLN A 146 8.82 -20.88 -26.45
N SER A 147 8.24 -20.50 -25.33
CA SER A 147 7.03 -21.15 -24.80
C SER A 147 5.78 -20.72 -25.56
N ARG A 148 4.88 -21.69 -25.81
CA ARG A 148 3.53 -21.47 -26.32
C ARG A 148 2.49 -21.27 -25.22
N ALA A 149 2.93 -21.21 -23.98
CA ALA A 149 2.05 -20.99 -22.86
C ALA A 149 1.28 -19.67 -22.99
N LYS A 150 0.05 -19.67 -22.51
CA LYS A 150 -0.74 -18.44 -22.43
C LYS A 150 -0.19 -17.55 -21.32
N PHE A 151 -0.29 -16.25 -21.51
CA PHE A 151 0.11 -15.26 -20.51
C PHE A 151 -0.73 -13.97 -20.66
N TYR A 152 -0.85 -13.24 -19.54
CA TYR A 152 -1.37 -11.87 -19.58
C TYR A 152 -0.27 -10.95 -20.07
N ARG A 153 -0.58 -10.09 -21.03
CA ARG A 153 0.36 -9.11 -21.59
C ARG A 153 0.01 -7.70 -21.15
N ILE A 154 1.00 -6.99 -20.61
CA ILE A 154 0.83 -5.63 -20.08
C ILE A 154 1.69 -4.69 -20.94
N HIS A 155 1.19 -4.25 -22.07
CA HIS A 155 1.91 -3.42 -23.04
C HIS A 155 1.30 -2.02 -23.23
N SER A 156 0.16 -1.75 -22.61
CA SER A 156 -0.55 -0.47 -22.68
C SER A 156 -1.35 -0.25 -21.40
N LEU A 157 -1.81 1.00 -21.20
CA LEU A 157 -2.69 1.33 -20.09
C LEU A 157 -3.97 0.49 -20.07
N GLN A 158 -4.58 0.28 -21.26
CA GLN A 158 -5.78 -0.54 -21.38
C GLN A 158 -5.50 -2.00 -21.06
N SER A 159 -4.41 -2.59 -21.59
CA SER A 159 -4.07 -3.98 -21.29
C SER A 159 -3.68 -4.18 -19.82
N TYR A 160 -3.09 -3.18 -19.18
CA TYR A 160 -2.87 -3.17 -17.73
C TYR A 160 -4.19 -3.19 -16.95
N PHE A 161 -5.14 -2.34 -17.35
CA PHE A 161 -6.46 -2.29 -16.74
C PHE A 161 -7.21 -3.62 -16.89
N ASP A 162 -7.25 -4.16 -18.09
CA ASP A 162 -7.96 -5.43 -18.38
C ASP A 162 -7.29 -6.62 -17.66
N ALA A 163 -5.95 -6.64 -17.58
CA ALA A 163 -5.22 -7.69 -16.89
C ALA A 163 -5.53 -7.73 -15.38
N ASN A 164 -5.73 -6.58 -14.73
CA ASN A 164 -6.13 -6.53 -13.32
C ASN A 164 -7.43 -7.30 -13.05
N PHE A 165 -8.43 -7.07 -13.87
CA PHE A 165 -9.75 -7.72 -13.67
C PHE A 165 -9.76 -9.17 -14.16
N SER A 166 -9.06 -9.47 -15.26
CA SER A 166 -8.91 -10.85 -15.74
C SER A 166 -8.21 -11.74 -14.72
N LEU A 167 -7.19 -11.22 -14.02
CA LEU A 167 -6.52 -11.94 -12.94
C LEU A 167 -7.47 -12.23 -11.79
N LEU A 168 -8.30 -11.26 -11.39
CA LEU A 168 -9.28 -11.45 -10.32
C LEU A 168 -10.36 -12.47 -10.68
N GLU A 169 -10.71 -12.59 -11.95
CA GLU A 169 -11.71 -13.57 -12.40
C GLU A 169 -11.12 -14.98 -12.52
N ASP A 170 -9.90 -15.10 -13.03
CA ASP A 170 -9.25 -16.39 -13.31
C ASP A 170 -8.56 -16.99 -12.07
N GLU A 171 -8.04 -16.15 -11.17
CA GLU A 171 -7.11 -16.53 -10.12
C GLU A 171 -7.51 -15.97 -8.74
N ALA A 172 -8.79 -15.97 -8.43
CA ALA A 172 -9.34 -15.41 -7.19
C ALA A 172 -8.69 -15.96 -5.89
N ASP A 173 -8.08 -17.13 -5.95
CA ASP A 173 -7.42 -17.78 -4.79
C ASP A 173 -5.95 -17.36 -4.57
N LEU A 174 -5.41 -16.48 -5.43
CA LEU A 174 -3.96 -16.14 -5.43
C LEU A 174 -3.59 -14.91 -4.58
N LEU A 175 -4.45 -14.46 -3.68
CA LEU A 175 -4.12 -13.41 -2.72
C LEU A 175 -3.78 -14.01 -1.34
N PRO A 176 -2.52 -14.42 -1.10
CA PRO A 176 -2.15 -15.01 0.18
C PRO A 176 -2.37 -14.00 1.32
N GLY A 177 -2.95 -14.46 2.42
CA GLY A 177 -3.22 -13.64 3.59
C GLY A 177 -4.52 -12.83 3.54
N TYR A 178 -5.26 -12.86 2.43
CA TYR A 178 -6.58 -12.23 2.35
C TYR A 178 -7.68 -13.19 2.78
N SER A 179 -8.67 -12.67 3.51
CA SER A 179 -9.90 -13.41 3.78
C SER A 179 -10.88 -13.24 2.62
N VAL A 180 -11.53 -14.32 2.20
CA VAL A 180 -12.45 -14.31 1.06
C VAL A 180 -13.86 -14.58 1.53
N ASN A 181 -14.79 -13.70 1.19
CA ASN A 181 -16.22 -13.88 1.40
C ASN A 181 -16.96 -13.36 0.18
N ASP A 182 -17.82 -14.18 -0.43
CA ASP A 182 -18.61 -13.82 -1.62
C ASP A 182 -17.81 -13.12 -2.74
N ARG A 183 -16.62 -13.62 -3.06
CA ARG A 183 -15.68 -13.02 -4.02
C ARG A 183 -15.15 -11.63 -3.61
N VAL A 184 -15.26 -11.29 -2.33
CA VAL A 184 -14.64 -10.10 -1.73
C VAL A 184 -13.39 -10.52 -0.99
N HIS A 185 -12.24 -10.11 -1.49
CA HIS A 185 -10.93 -10.36 -0.88
C HIS A 185 -10.58 -9.20 0.03
N THR A 186 -10.45 -9.45 1.31
CA THR A 186 -10.12 -8.42 2.31
C THR A 186 -8.78 -8.70 2.94
N GLY A 187 -7.90 -7.73 2.89
CA GLY A 187 -6.64 -7.72 3.61
C GLY A 187 -6.83 -7.51 5.12
N THR A 188 -5.73 -7.27 5.79
CA THR A 188 -5.71 -7.02 7.24
C THR A 188 -6.25 -5.64 7.58
N ASN A 189 -6.98 -5.54 8.69
CA ASN A 189 -7.41 -4.26 9.26
C ASN A 189 -8.27 -3.40 8.32
N VAL A 190 -9.17 -4.03 7.57
CA VAL A 190 -10.13 -3.35 6.70
C VAL A 190 -11.35 -2.90 7.52
N GLY A 191 -11.67 -1.61 7.44
CA GLY A 191 -12.82 -1.02 8.12
C GLY A 191 -13.95 -0.69 7.15
N ILE A 192 -15.10 -1.33 7.29
CA ILE A 192 -16.29 -1.08 6.47
C ILE A 192 -17.41 -0.59 7.37
N ARG A 193 -17.95 0.60 7.09
CA ARG A 193 -19.07 1.18 7.82
C ARG A 193 -20.40 0.62 7.35
N LEU A 194 -21.42 0.81 8.18
CA LEU A 194 -22.77 0.33 7.90
C LEU A 194 -23.38 0.98 6.65
N GLY A 195 -24.19 0.20 5.93
CA GLY A 195 -24.88 0.68 4.72
C GLY A 195 -24.04 0.62 3.45
N CYS A 196 -22.86 -0.01 3.48
CA CYS A 196 -22.07 -0.24 2.27
C CYS A 196 -22.57 -1.47 1.51
N GLU A 197 -22.66 -1.34 0.19
CA GLU A 197 -22.95 -2.45 -0.74
C GLU A 197 -21.65 -2.90 -1.40
N LEU A 198 -21.28 -4.17 -1.19
CA LEU A 198 -20.08 -4.77 -1.76
C LEU A 198 -20.47 -5.90 -2.70
N THR A 199 -20.03 -5.84 -3.95
CA THR A 199 -20.31 -6.87 -4.96
C THR A 199 -19.00 -7.31 -5.63
N GLY A 200 -18.64 -8.59 -5.47
CA GLY A 200 -17.39 -9.14 -6.02
C GLY A 200 -17.38 -9.35 -7.54
N PRO A 201 -16.20 -9.56 -8.15
CA PRO A 201 -14.90 -9.65 -7.49
C PRO A 201 -14.41 -8.28 -6.99
N LEU A 202 -13.95 -8.26 -5.75
CA LEU A 202 -13.52 -7.04 -5.08
C LEU A 202 -12.25 -7.33 -4.26
N VAL A 203 -11.27 -6.46 -4.33
CA VAL A 203 -10.05 -6.51 -3.50
C VAL A 203 -9.99 -5.26 -2.64
N LEU A 204 -9.86 -5.46 -1.35
CA LEU A 204 -9.65 -4.41 -0.36
C LEU A 204 -8.29 -4.63 0.29
N GLY A 205 -7.33 -3.79 -0.04
CA GLY A 205 -5.97 -3.85 0.50
C GLY A 205 -5.90 -3.59 2.00
N ASP A 206 -4.76 -3.86 2.60
CA ASP A 206 -4.52 -3.68 4.02
C ASP A 206 -4.79 -2.25 4.48
N ASN A 207 -5.39 -2.12 5.68
CA ASN A 207 -5.68 -0.83 6.29
C ASN A 207 -6.58 0.08 5.43
N THR A 208 -7.43 -0.49 4.58
CA THR A 208 -8.41 0.25 3.79
C THR A 208 -9.64 0.57 4.63
N PHE A 209 -10.18 1.77 4.45
CA PHE A 209 -11.34 2.22 5.18
C PHE A 209 -12.43 2.71 4.24
N ILE A 210 -13.66 2.20 4.42
CA ILE A 210 -14.83 2.54 3.62
C ILE A 210 -15.90 3.14 4.53
N GLU A 211 -16.25 4.41 4.28
CA GLU A 211 -17.29 5.13 4.99
C GLU A 211 -18.70 4.67 4.59
N LYS A 212 -19.71 5.23 5.26
CA LYS A 212 -21.12 4.83 5.14
C LYS A 212 -21.66 5.03 3.72
N GLU A 213 -22.63 4.17 3.36
CA GLU A 213 -23.43 4.32 2.13
C GLU A 213 -22.60 4.29 0.84
N CYS A 214 -21.43 3.67 0.87
CA CYS A 214 -20.62 3.45 -0.32
C CYS A 214 -21.07 2.20 -1.07
N ARG A 215 -20.97 2.25 -2.41
CA ARG A 215 -21.22 1.11 -3.28
C ARG A 215 -19.96 0.76 -4.05
N LEU A 216 -19.46 -0.46 -3.86
CA LEU A 216 -18.27 -0.96 -4.52
C LEU A 216 -18.62 -2.24 -5.28
N ALA A 217 -18.29 -2.26 -6.58
CA ALA A 217 -18.53 -3.43 -7.43
C ALA A 217 -17.36 -3.62 -8.41
N HIS A 218 -16.83 -4.84 -8.51
CA HIS A 218 -15.72 -5.15 -9.41
C HIS A 218 -14.57 -4.13 -9.28
N ALA A 219 -14.05 -3.91 -8.08
CA ALA A 219 -13.07 -2.88 -7.82
C ALA A 219 -11.85 -3.41 -7.07
N ILE A 220 -10.73 -2.75 -7.29
CA ILE A 220 -9.46 -3.04 -6.60
C ILE A 220 -9.07 -1.80 -5.82
N LEU A 221 -9.04 -1.90 -4.50
CA LEU A 221 -8.57 -0.85 -3.62
C LEU A 221 -7.21 -1.25 -3.06
N GLY A 222 -6.21 -0.43 -3.30
CA GLY A 222 -4.87 -0.61 -2.77
C GLY A 222 -4.79 -0.36 -1.27
N GLU A 223 -3.64 -0.68 -0.69
CA GLU A 223 -3.39 -0.52 0.74
C GLU A 223 -3.58 0.92 1.22
N ARG A 224 -4.06 1.06 2.46
CA ARG A 224 -4.19 2.38 3.10
C ARG A 224 -5.03 3.37 2.28
N SER A 225 -6.07 2.88 1.61
CA SER A 225 -7.01 3.72 0.87
C SER A 225 -8.20 4.11 1.74
N LEU A 226 -8.77 5.28 1.47
CA LEU A 226 -9.97 5.75 2.12
C LEU A 226 -11.02 6.12 1.08
N VAL A 227 -12.21 5.56 1.21
CA VAL A 227 -13.39 5.94 0.42
C VAL A 227 -14.38 6.63 1.35
N ASP A 228 -14.65 7.90 1.07
CA ASP A 228 -15.57 8.70 1.87
C ASP A 228 -17.04 8.42 1.47
N LYS A 229 -17.97 8.84 2.34
CA LYS A 229 -19.39 8.49 2.32
C LYS A 229 -20.08 8.71 0.97
N GLY A 230 -21.01 7.79 0.66
CA GLY A 230 -21.90 7.92 -0.51
C GLY A 230 -21.21 7.77 -1.85
N SER A 231 -19.95 7.30 -1.90
CA SER A 231 -19.22 7.14 -3.16
C SER A 231 -19.54 5.81 -3.81
N VAL A 232 -19.60 5.83 -5.14
CA VAL A 232 -19.82 4.66 -6.02
C VAL A 232 -18.53 4.37 -6.76
N ILE A 233 -17.99 3.16 -6.61
CA ILE A 233 -16.77 2.72 -7.30
C ILE A 233 -17.11 1.41 -8.03
N GLU A 234 -17.16 1.47 -9.37
CA GLU A 234 -17.48 0.33 -10.19
C GLU A 234 -16.39 0.09 -11.24
N HIS A 235 -15.95 -1.16 -11.35
CA HIS A 235 -14.95 -1.59 -12.33
C HIS A 235 -13.75 -0.64 -12.40
N SER A 236 -13.16 -0.33 -11.23
CA SER A 236 -12.15 0.71 -11.09
C SER A 236 -11.00 0.27 -10.17
N ILE A 237 -9.84 0.86 -10.39
CA ILE A 237 -8.62 0.57 -9.61
C ILE A 237 -8.26 1.81 -8.82
N ILE A 238 -8.25 1.71 -7.50
CA ILE A 238 -7.78 2.75 -6.59
C ILE A 238 -6.40 2.35 -6.08
N PHE A 239 -5.40 3.16 -6.33
CA PHE A 239 -4.02 2.89 -5.89
C PHE A 239 -3.87 3.09 -4.39
N ASP A 240 -2.78 2.55 -3.86
CA ASP A 240 -2.42 2.70 -2.45
C ASP A 240 -2.38 4.16 -2.02
N ARG A 241 -2.69 4.40 -0.75
CA ARG A 241 -2.64 5.72 -0.11
C ARG A 241 -3.45 6.78 -0.85
N THR A 242 -4.60 6.39 -1.40
CA THR A 242 -5.50 7.29 -2.11
C THR A 242 -6.74 7.59 -1.29
N TYR A 243 -7.04 8.88 -1.13
CA TYR A 243 -8.30 9.35 -0.60
C TYR A 243 -9.27 9.62 -1.75
N VAL A 244 -10.44 9.03 -1.67
CA VAL A 244 -11.58 9.29 -2.56
C VAL A 244 -12.63 10.05 -1.78
N ALA A 245 -12.93 11.28 -2.21
CA ALA A 245 -13.91 12.14 -1.53
C ALA A 245 -15.33 11.59 -1.65
N GLY A 246 -16.21 12.07 -0.76
CA GLY A 246 -17.59 11.62 -0.70
C GLY A 246 -18.44 12.00 -1.92
N ASN A 247 -19.47 11.18 -2.17
CA ASN A 247 -20.45 11.34 -3.24
C ASN A 247 -19.83 11.38 -4.66
N LEU A 248 -18.72 10.66 -4.88
CA LEU A 248 -18.13 10.51 -6.20
C LEU A 248 -18.65 9.25 -6.89
N ASP A 249 -18.89 9.36 -8.20
CA ASP A 249 -19.19 8.23 -9.08
C ASP A 249 -17.95 7.95 -9.96
N ILE A 250 -17.23 6.88 -9.63
CA ILE A 250 -15.98 6.47 -10.28
C ILE A 250 -16.22 5.14 -11.00
N ARG A 251 -16.31 5.19 -12.34
CA ARG A 251 -16.55 4.01 -13.14
C ARG A 251 -15.48 3.84 -14.21
N ARG A 252 -14.93 2.63 -14.31
CA ARG A 252 -13.90 2.25 -15.29
C ARG A 252 -12.73 3.24 -15.31
N LYS A 253 -12.19 3.57 -14.12
CA LYS A 253 -11.09 4.51 -13.95
C LYS A 253 -9.97 3.89 -13.14
N ILE A 254 -8.79 4.45 -13.33
CA ILE A 254 -7.64 4.24 -12.44
C ILE A 254 -7.45 5.52 -11.65
N VAL A 255 -7.51 5.42 -10.33
CA VAL A 255 -7.33 6.56 -9.42
C VAL A 255 -6.01 6.40 -8.68
N THR A 256 -5.13 7.34 -8.86
CA THR A 256 -3.84 7.42 -8.16
C THR A 256 -3.85 8.63 -7.21
N PRO A 257 -2.90 8.72 -6.29
CA PRO A 257 -2.76 9.91 -5.45
C PRO A 257 -2.56 11.19 -6.31
N GLY A 258 -3.65 11.90 -6.59
CA GLY A 258 -3.64 13.17 -7.35
C GLY A 258 -4.03 13.07 -8.83
N ARG A 259 -4.38 11.90 -9.36
CA ARG A 259 -4.80 11.73 -10.76
C ARG A 259 -5.94 10.73 -10.89
N ILE A 260 -6.89 11.04 -11.78
CA ILE A 260 -7.84 10.05 -12.32
C ILE A 260 -7.47 9.83 -13.78
N ILE A 261 -7.30 8.58 -14.15
CA ILE A 261 -6.86 8.17 -15.49
C ILE A 261 -7.98 7.35 -16.12
N ASP A 262 -8.35 7.69 -17.33
CA ASP A 262 -9.28 6.92 -18.15
C ASP A 262 -8.48 5.90 -18.99
N PRO A 263 -8.57 4.60 -18.72
CA PRO A 263 -7.80 3.61 -19.47
C PRO A 263 -8.21 3.50 -20.95
N ALA A 264 -9.48 3.79 -21.28
CA ALA A 264 -9.99 3.66 -22.65
C ALA A 264 -9.53 4.82 -23.55
N THR A 265 -9.54 6.05 -23.03
CA THR A 265 -9.19 7.25 -23.81
C THR A 265 -7.75 7.73 -23.55
N GLY A 266 -7.12 7.27 -22.48
CA GLY A 266 -5.84 7.78 -22.01
C GLY A 266 -5.94 9.20 -21.44
N GLY A 267 -7.15 9.69 -21.15
CA GLY A 267 -7.38 10.99 -20.53
C GLY A 267 -6.91 11.01 -19.09
N ILE A 268 -6.24 12.09 -18.69
CA ILE A 268 -5.74 12.30 -17.33
C ILE A 268 -6.44 13.52 -16.75
N LEU A 269 -7.12 13.33 -15.63
CA LEU A 269 -7.61 14.41 -14.79
C LEU A 269 -6.67 14.60 -13.62
N GLU A 270 -5.89 15.66 -13.65
CA GLU A 270 -4.97 15.99 -12.55
C GLU A 270 -5.68 16.84 -11.48
N ARG A 271 -5.24 16.68 -10.25
CA ARG A 271 -5.73 17.45 -9.13
C ARG A 271 -5.33 18.93 -9.29
N ASN A 272 -6.33 19.80 -9.42
CA ASN A 272 -6.14 21.24 -9.28
C ASN A 272 -6.26 21.66 -7.81
N ASN A 273 -5.74 22.85 -7.46
CA ASN A 273 -5.81 23.39 -6.09
C ASN A 273 -7.24 23.49 -5.53
N PHE A 274 -8.25 23.40 -6.36
CA PHE A 274 -9.67 23.45 -5.99
C PHE A 274 -10.38 22.09 -6.05
N CYS A 275 -9.77 21.05 -6.62
CA CYS A 275 -10.38 19.74 -6.73
C CYS A 275 -9.81 18.80 -5.67
N TYR A 276 -10.62 18.51 -4.64
CA TYR A 276 -10.27 17.63 -3.53
C TYR A 276 -10.83 16.21 -3.68
N ALA A 277 -11.38 15.92 -4.85
CA ALA A 277 -12.08 14.67 -5.11
C ALA A 277 -11.20 13.42 -4.93
N PHE A 278 -9.90 13.57 -5.20
CA PHE A 278 -8.91 12.51 -5.01
C PHE A 278 -7.59 13.18 -4.59
N SER A 279 -6.98 12.68 -3.55
CA SER A 279 -5.75 13.28 -3.04
C SER A 279 -4.81 12.23 -2.50
N PRO A 280 -3.49 12.51 -2.60
CA PRO A 280 -2.56 11.73 -1.80
C PRO A 280 -2.93 11.91 -0.34
N MET A 281 -2.81 10.85 0.42
CA MET A 281 -3.00 10.84 1.85
C MET A 281 -1.80 11.56 2.50
N GLN A 282 -1.65 12.84 2.20
CA GLN A 282 -0.68 13.73 2.83
C GLN A 282 -1.40 14.92 3.45
N ASN A 283 -0.92 15.29 4.62
CA ASN A 283 -1.47 16.34 5.46
C ASN A 283 -1.57 17.67 4.71
N ARG A 284 -2.77 18.18 4.52
CA ARG A 284 -3.02 19.46 3.88
C ARG A 284 -3.00 20.60 4.87
N SER A 285 -2.61 21.78 4.36
CA SER A 285 -2.46 23.04 5.12
C SER A 285 -1.71 22.84 6.43
N ALA A 286 -0.60 22.16 6.34
CA ALA A 286 0.24 21.83 7.47
C ALA A 286 0.50 23.01 8.42
N TRP A 287 0.67 24.25 7.89
CA TRP A 287 1.01 25.38 8.73
C TRP A 287 -0.14 25.90 9.61
N ILE A 288 -1.39 25.95 9.10
CA ILE A 288 -2.56 26.40 9.88
C ILE A 288 -2.88 25.38 10.97
N LEU A 289 -2.88 24.09 10.61
CA LEU A 289 -3.10 23.02 11.59
C LEU A 289 -1.98 22.98 12.64
N ARG A 290 -0.74 23.19 12.23
CA ARG A 290 0.40 23.30 13.16
C ARG A 290 0.28 24.52 14.08
N LEU A 291 -0.10 25.68 13.58
CA LEU A 291 -0.35 26.84 14.42
C LEU A 291 -1.46 26.59 15.45
N TRP A 292 -2.52 25.90 15.02
CA TRP A 292 -3.63 25.52 15.90
C TRP A 292 -3.20 24.49 16.94
N GLU A 293 -2.39 23.53 16.54
CA GLU A 293 -1.77 22.55 17.43
C GLU A 293 -0.93 23.21 18.52
N TYR A 294 -0.06 24.17 18.15
CA TYR A 294 0.73 24.93 19.11
C TYR A 294 -0.13 25.82 20.00
N GLY A 295 -1.18 26.43 19.46
CA GLY A 295 -2.15 27.21 20.24
C GLY A 295 -2.81 26.38 21.33
N ILE A 296 -3.30 25.19 21.00
CA ILE A 296 -3.90 24.27 21.97
C ILE A 296 -2.85 23.78 22.99
N ALA A 297 -1.65 23.41 22.54
CA ALA A 297 -0.58 22.96 23.43
C ALA A 297 -0.17 24.07 24.41
N LEU A 298 -0.09 25.34 23.96
CA LEU A 298 0.22 26.49 24.79
C LEU A 298 -0.88 26.75 25.83
N LEU A 299 -2.16 26.71 25.42
CA LEU A 299 -3.29 26.85 26.32
C LEU A 299 -3.29 25.79 27.42
N LEU A 300 -3.02 24.53 27.07
CA LEU A 300 -2.92 23.43 28.03
C LEU A 300 -1.70 23.58 28.94
N ALA A 301 -0.54 23.98 28.38
CA ALA A 301 0.68 24.18 29.15
C ALA A 301 0.53 25.31 30.18
N LEU A 302 -0.06 26.44 29.78
CA LEU A 302 -0.26 27.59 30.69
C LEU A 302 -1.43 27.35 31.68
N GLY A 303 -2.56 26.81 31.19
CA GLY A 303 -3.73 26.55 32.02
C GLY A 303 -3.49 25.52 33.12
N LEU A 304 -2.68 24.51 32.83
CA LEU A 304 -2.33 23.47 33.81
C LEU A 304 -1.03 23.76 34.58
N LEU A 305 -0.35 24.88 34.35
CA LEU A 305 0.93 25.21 34.99
C LEU A 305 0.79 25.29 36.53
N ILE A 306 -0.18 26.07 37.00
CA ILE A 306 -0.39 26.27 38.45
C ILE A 306 -0.76 24.95 39.15
N PRO A 307 -1.80 24.21 38.71
CA PRO A 307 -2.12 22.94 39.34
C PRO A 307 -0.98 21.91 39.20
N TYR A 308 -0.20 21.95 38.11
CA TYR A 308 0.95 21.06 37.95
C TYR A 308 2.04 21.35 38.99
N LEU A 309 2.41 22.62 39.17
CA LEU A 309 3.43 23.04 40.15
C LEU A 309 3.01 22.73 41.59
N LEU A 310 1.76 22.99 41.94
CA LEU A 310 1.23 22.72 43.28
C LEU A 310 1.18 21.21 43.60
N LEU A 311 0.83 20.39 42.62
CA LEU A 311 0.71 18.94 42.80
C LEU A 311 1.99 18.18 42.47
N LEU A 312 3.06 18.83 41.94
CA LEU A 312 4.27 18.21 41.53
C LEU A 312 4.96 17.41 42.67
N PRO A 313 5.11 17.92 43.90
CA PRO A 313 5.71 17.16 44.99
C PRO A 313 4.94 15.87 45.29
N TYR A 314 3.61 15.96 45.28
CA TYR A 314 2.73 14.83 45.50
C TYR A 314 2.80 13.83 44.35
N TYR A 315 2.85 14.30 43.11
CA TYR A 315 3.00 13.45 41.89
C TYR A 315 4.34 12.69 41.87
N LEU A 316 5.43 13.35 42.26
CA LEU A 316 6.76 12.71 42.33
C LEU A 316 6.80 11.60 43.38
N SER A 317 6.10 11.81 44.51
CA SER A 317 6.02 10.80 45.57
C SER A 317 5.05 9.66 45.21
N HIS A 318 3.96 9.97 44.50
CA HIS A 318 2.85 9.05 44.23
C HIS A 318 2.56 8.94 42.72
N ARG A 319 3.55 8.58 41.90
CA ARG A 319 3.44 8.48 40.42
C ARG A 319 2.27 7.63 39.92
N LYS A 320 1.81 6.65 40.70
CA LYS A 320 0.68 5.77 40.36
C LYS A 320 -0.69 6.30 40.86
N CYS A 321 -0.76 7.53 41.37
CA CYS A 321 -2.02 8.11 41.86
C CYS A 321 -3.01 8.33 40.70
N ILE A 322 -4.26 7.89 40.91
CA ILE A 322 -5.33 8.04 39.90
C ILE A 322 -5.72 9.49 39.67
N TRP A 323 -5.68 10.32 40.71
CA TRP A 323 -6.02 11.74 40.57
C TRP A 323 -5.00 12.50 39.73
N CYS A 324 -3.71 12.21 39.88
CA CYS A 324 -2.67 12.81 39.05
C CYS A 324 -2.81 12.40 37.59
N TRP A 325 -3.18 11.14 37.31
CA TRP A 325 -3.47 10.65 35.96
C TRP A 325 -4.73 11.28 35.36
N LYS A 326 -5.81 11.41 36.14
CA LYS A 326 -7.05 12.09 35.70
C LYS A 326 -6.82 13.56 35.34
N LEU A 327 -5.93 14.23 36.04
CA LEU A 327 -5.50 15.60 35.75
C LEU A 327 -4.43 15.67 34.62
N SER A 328 -4.13 14.55 34.00
CA SER A 328 -3.16 14.47 32.90
C SER A 328 -1.76 15.00 33.23
N MET A 329 -1.33 14.90 34.51
CA MET A 329 -0.01 15.35 34.97
C MET A 329 1.14 14.56 34.31
N ASP A 330 0.88 13.31 33.94
CA ASP A 330 1.79 12.46 33.18
C ASP A 330 2.07 13.01 31.75
N ARG A 331 1.12 13.76 31.19
CA ARG A 331 1.23 14.35 29.84
C ARG A 331 1.75 15.79 29.84
N TYR A 332 1.78 16.44 30.98
CA TYR A 332 2.18 17.84 31.07
C TYR A 332 3.54 18.16 30.42
N PRO A 333 4.61 17.37 30.63
CA PRO A 333 5.87 17.58 29.90
C PRO A 333 5.73 17.43 28.38
N GLY A 334 4.74 16.67 27.94
CA GLY A 334 4.42 16.48 26.51
C GLY A 334 3.96 17.75 25.83
N TYR A 335 3.17 18.60 26.51
CA TYR A 335 2.70 19.89 25.95
C TYR A 335 3.88 20.81 25.63
N TRP A 336 4.87 20.89 26.50
CA TRP A 336 6.11 21.62 26.24
C TRP A 336 6.92 20.99 25.12
N ALA A 337 6.95 19.66 25.06
CA ALA A 337 7.64 18.98 23.97
C ALA A 337 7.01 19.24 22.61
N VAL A 338 5.70 19.48 22.52
CA VAL A 338 5.01 19.92 21.29
C VAL A 338 5.49 21.32 20.90
N LEU A 339 5.53 22.27 21.85
CA LEU A 339 5.98 23.64 21.60
C LEU A 339 7.46 23.71 21.13
N PHE A 340 8.29 22.76 21.55
CA PHE A 340 9.67 22.62 21.13
C PHE A 340 9.87 21.68 19.93
N PHE A 341 8.83 21.38 19.16
CA PHE A 341 8.87 20.55 17.93
C PHE A 341 9.41 19.12 18.13
N ARG A 342 9.32 18.59 19.35
CA ARG A 342 9.81 17.25 19.68
C ARG A 342 8.74 16.18 19.64
N LYS A 343 7.46 16.57 19.69
CA LYS A 343 6.30 15.68 19.67
C LYS A 343 5.16 16.32 18.91
N GLU A 344 4.24 15.51 18.42
CA GLU A 344 2.94 15.96 17.93
C GLU A 344 1.91 16.01 19.07
N LEU A 345 0.97 16.94 19.01
CA LEU A 345 -0.10 17.01 20.01
C LEU A 345 -1.04 15.81 19.87
N ILE A 346 -1.42 15.48 18.66
CA ILE A 346 -2.24 14.31 18.34
C ILE A 346 -1.48 13.45 17.34
N LYS A 347 -1.51 12.14 17.53
CA LYS A 347 -0.93 11.18 16.61
C LYS A 347 -1.52 11.36 15.21
N SER A 348 -0.73 11.89 14.30
CA SER A 348 -1.14 12.18 12.92
C SER A 348 -0.85 11.04 11.96
N HIS A 349 0.07 10.15 12.30
CA HIS A 349 0.41 8.99 11.48
C HIS A 349 0.46 7.72 12.33
N PRO A 350 -0.04 6.57 11.84
CA PRO A 350 -0.04 5.32 12.61
C PRO A 350 1.33 4.87 13.10
N ASP A 351 2.37 5.18 12.35
CA ASP A 351 3.77 4.81 12.66
C ASP A 351 4.48 5.86 13.54
N GLU A 352 3.80 6.97 13.90
CA GLU A 352 4.38 8.02 14.76
C GLU A 352 4.37 7.58 16.22
N GLU A 353 5.54 7.55 16.84
CA GLU A 353 5.70 7.15 18.26
C GLU A 353 5.71 8.35 19.22
N LYS A 354 5.91 9.57 18.71
CA LYS A 354 6.11 10.77 19.53
C LYS A 354 4.91 11.70 19.53
N PHE A 355 3.89 11.35 20.25
CA PHE A 355 2.65 12.13 20.37
C PHE A 355 2.22 12.30 21.83
N VAL A 356 1.21 13.16 22.07
CA VAL A 356 0.61 13.40 23.40
C VAL A 356 -0.77 12.74 23.52
N PHE A 357 -1.62 12.88 22.49
CA PHE A 357 -2.96 12.32 22.43
C PHE A 357 -3.12 11.39 21.24
N GLN A 358 -4.05 10.47 21.35
CA GLN A 358 -4.42 9.56 20.26
C GLN A 358 -5.94 9.58 20.06
N MET A 359 -6.41 9.63 18.81
CA MET A 359 -7.85 9.72 18.51
C MET A 359 -8.63 8.56 19.11
N GLY A 360 -8.10 7.34 19.08
CA GLY A 360 -8.74 6.18 19.68
C GLY A 360 -9.10 6.37 21.17
N GLU A 361 -8.29 7.09 21.93
CA GLU A 361 -8.57 7.40 23.34
C GLU A 361 -9.76 8.34 23.54
N SER A 362 -10.08 9.20 22.55
CA SER A 362 -11.22 10.12 22.64
C SER A 362 -12.57 9.41 22.54
N TYR A 363 -12.61 8.22 21.94
CA TYR A 363 -13.83 7.41 21.82
C TYR A 363 -13.97 6.40 22.96
N ALA A 364 -12.91 5.70 23.30
CA ALA A 364 -12.91 4.77 24.42
C ALA A 364 -11.47 4.49 24.90
N LEU A 365 -11.30 4.31 26.22
CA LEU A 365 -10.03 3.94 26.83
C LEU A 365 -9.64 2.46 26.56
N GLN A 366 -10.59 1.64 26.10
CA GLN A 366 -10.47 0.19 25.97
C GLN A 366 -10.40 -0.28 24.51
N ASN A 367 -9.97 0.56 23.58
CA ASN A 367 -9.84 0.15 22.17
C ASN A 367 -8.70 -0.88 21.98
N THR A 368 -8.96 -1.88 21.13
CA THR A 368 -7.91 -2.80 20.67
C THR A 368 -6.83 -2.04 19.89
N PRO A 369 -5.60 -2.55 19.80
CA PRO A 369 -4.55 -1.91 19.00
C PRO A 369 -4.97 -1.68 17.54
N GLU A 370 -5.76 -2.58 16.97
CA GLU A 370 -6.28 -2.48 15.61
C GLU A 370 -7.29 -1.34 15.46
N GLN A 371 -8.25 -1.23 16.41
CA GLN A 371 -9.20 -0.12 16.44
C GLN A 371 -8.50 1.22 16.59
N ARG A 372 -7.44 1.29 17.41
CA ARG A 372 -6.65 2.52 17.56
C ARG A 372 -5.99 2.93 16.23
N ARG A 373 -5.45 1.99 15.46
CA ARG A 373 -4.89 2.26 14.13
C ARG A 373 -5.93 2.81 13.16
N ILE A 374 -7.14 2.25 13.15
CA ILE A 374 -8.24 2.76 12.30
C ILE A 374 -8.56 4.21 12.65
N TYR A 375 -8.65 4.55 13.95
CA TYR A 375 -8.88 5.93 14.38
C TYR A 375 -7.72 6.87 14.05
N ASP A 376 -6.48 6.41 14.14
CA ASP A 376 -5.31 7.20 13.75
C ASP A 376 -5.34 7.52 12.24
N TYR A 377 -5.70 6.54 11.41
CA TYR A 377 -5.92 6.78 9.98
C TYR A 377 -7.06 7.75 9.73
N TYR A 378 -8.20 7.58 10.38
CA TYR A 378 -9.31 8.50 10.24
C TYR A 378 -8.91 9.95 10.59
N TYR A 379 -8.19 10.14 11.69
CA TYR A 379 -7.68 11.45 12.07
C TYR A 379 -6.74 12.03 11.02
N HIS A 380 -5.83 11.21 10.51
CA HIS A 380 -4.89 11.63 9.47
C HIS A 380 -5.57 12.22 8.23
N TYR A 381 -6.73 11.67 7.84
CA TYR A 381 -7.45 12.08 6.64
C TYR A 381 -8.46 13.20 6.85
N HIS A 382 -9.06 13.25 8.02
CA HIS A 382 -10.09 14.22 8.37
C HIS A 382 -9.60 15.33 9.31
N CYS A 383 -8.26 15.45 9.46
CA CYS A 383 -7.66 16.41 10.37
C CYS A 383 -8.19 17.83 10.09
N SER A 384 -8.85 18.42 11.09
CA SER A 384 -9.36 19.77 11.09
C SER A 384 -9.21 20.39 12.48
N CYS A 385 -9.24 21.71 12.56
CA CYS A 385 -9.14 22.42 13.84
C CYS A 385 -10.23 21.98 14.84
N ILE A 386 -11.44 21.72 14.35
CA ILE A 386 -12.57 21.27 15.17
C ILE A 386 -12.34 19.84 15.66
N LEU A 387 -11.94 18.93 14.75
CA LEU A 387 -11.67 17.54 15.11
C LEU A 387 -10.51 17.45 16.12
N MET A 388 -9.47 18.25 15.94
CA MET A 388 -8.34 18.33 16.88
C MET A 388 -8.82 18.69 18.29
N LEU A 389 -9.66 19.72 18.40
CA LEU A 389 -10.22 20.13 19.68
C LEU A 389 -11.12 19.04 20.29
N GLN A 390 -11.96 18.39 19.47
CA GLN A 390 -12.81 17.28 19.93
C GLN A 390 -12.00 16.10 20.46
N VAL A 391 -10.90 15.74 19.78
CA VAL A 391 -10.00 14.65 20.22
C VAL A 391 -9.35 15.01 21.56
N VAL A 392 -8.82 16.23 21.71
CA VAL A 392 -8.18 16.67 22.95
C VAL A 392 -9.19 16.66 24.11
N LEU A 393 -10.37 17.28 23.92
CA LEU A 393 -11.42 17.32 24.93
C LEU A 393 -11.95 15.92 25.28
N GLY A 394 -12.14 15.06 24.26
CA GLY A 394 -12.57 13.68 24.46
C GLY A 394 -11.55 12.85 25.25
N CYS A 395 -10.26 12.97 24.95
CA CYS A 395 -9.20 12.29 25.71
C CYS A 395 -9.13 12.77 27.16
N LEU A 396 -9.25 14.08 27.40
CA LEU A 396 -9.26 14.64 28.75
C LEU A 396 -10.53 14.23 29.52
N GLY A 397 -11.70 14.32 28.89
CA GLY A 397 -12.98 13.93 29.47
C GLY A 397 -13.03 12.45 29.86
N ASN A 398 -12.60 11.56 28.97
CA ASN A 398 -12.55 10.12 29.24
C ASN A 398 -11.62 9.78 30.41
N ARG A 399 -10.51 10.49 30.59
CA ARG A 399 -9.64 10.31 31.75
C ARG A 399 -10.28 10.78 33.06
N VAL A 400 -10.96 11.90 33.02
CA VAL A 400 -11.67 12.42 34.23
C VAL A 400 -12.76 11.45 34.70
N CYS A 401 -13.50 10.88 33.75
CA CYS A 401 -14.59 9.93 34.03
C CYS A 401 -14.12 8.50 34.32
N ALA A 402 -12.87 8.17 34.01
CA ALA A 402 -12.36 6.79 34.07
C ALA A 402 -12.34 6.22 35.51
N THR A 403 -12.62 4.93 35.60
CA THR A 403 -12.48 4.14 36.82
C THR A 403 -11.04 3.67 37.03
N GLN A 404 -10.72 3.18 38.22
CA GLN A 404 -9.40 2.65 38.54
C GLN A 404 -9.06 1.36 37.73
N ALA A 405 -10.07 0.57 37.40
CA ALA A 405 -9.93 -0.62 36.59
C ALA A 405 -9.60 -0.29 35.13
N GLU A 406 -10.23 0.74 34.58
CA GLU A 406 -9.99 1.19 33.19
C GLU A 406 -8.60 1.80 33.02
N ARG A 407 -8.09 2.51 34.03
CA ARG A 407 -6.70 3.00 34.02
C ARG A 407 -5.68 1.87 33.91
N LYS A 408 -5.85 0.78 34.68
CA LYS A 408 -4.91 -0.36 34.65
C LYS A 408 -4.87 -1.05 33.29
N ARG A 409 -5.94 -0.95 32.50
CA ARG A 409 -6.02 -1.53 31.15
C ARG A 409 -5.51 -0.58 30.06
N ALA A 410 -5.47 0.72 30.32
CA ALA A 410 -5.02 1.75 29.40
C ALA A 410 -3.49 2.03 29.48
N GLN A 411 -2.82 1.53 30.51
CA GLN A 411 -1.37 1.53 30.71
C GLN A 411 -0.74 0.21 30.27
#